data_ce8f142e25a520654fd94495a40738ac
#
_entry.id   ce8f142e25a520654fd94495a40738ac
#
_cell.length_a   1.000
_cell.length_b   1.000
_cell.length_c   1.000
_cell.angle_alpha   90.00
_cell.angle_beta   90.00
_cell.angle_gamma   90.00
#
_symmetry.space_group_name_H-M   'P 1'
#
loop_
_entity.id
_entity.type
_entity.pdbx_description
1 polymer ?
#
loop_
_entity_poly.entity_id
_entity_poly.type
_entity_poly.pdbx_seq_one_letter_code
_entity_poly.pdbx_strand_id
1 'polypeptide(L)'
;MIVRVPASSANLGPGFDTLGMALSLHAEAGVIDGDVPPNAQVIDQYHPAGVAFRRAGGEGDLWVCSPIPVGRGLGFSGAVRVAGIVAAHAQRFGDDPALLADHASEMLKLASALEGHADNVAASLFGGIVATADGRAVRVPLAFDPAIVVWIPSFTTSTDESRTKMGAAVPLQDAVFNIGRTALLVAALAAGDVEALRSATQDRLHQDVRLASAEPSRNALAAALDAGAWCSWLSGSGPTVAAMCPYDDADELAAAMPADGHTKVLRIDHGGAVIEPDP
;
A
#
# COMPACT_ATOMS: atom_id res chain seq x y z
N MET A 1 -8.86 7.01 22.06
CA MET A 1 -7.73 6.27 21.40
C MET A 1 -7.81 6.47 19.90
N ILE A 2 -6.68 6.81 19.28
CA ILE A 2 -6.56 7.04 17.84
C ILE A 2 -5.78 5.87 17.23
N VAL A 3 -6.33 5.26 16.19
CA VAL A 3 -5.64 4.26 15.38
C VAL A 3 -5.04 4.94 14.17
N ARG A 4 -3.73 4.81 13.96
CA ARG A 4 -3.02 5.34 12.81
C ARG A 4 -2.49 4.20 11.94
N VAL A 5 -2.80 4.25 10.63
CA VAL A 5 -2.50 3.18 9.68
C VAL A 5 -1.88 3.75 8.41
N PRO A 6 -0.73 3.24 7.96
CA PRO A 6 -0.07 3.73 6.77
C PRO A 6 -0.81 3.35 5.48
N ALA A 7 -0.70 4.23 4.48
CA ALA A 7 -0.96 3.93 3.08
C ALA A 7 -0.07 2.79 2.59
N SER A 8 -0.39 2.24 1.44
CA SER A 8 0.42 1.16 0.87
C SER A 8 0.55 1.25 -0.65
N SER A 9 1.67 0.77 -1.16
CA SER A 9 1.89 0.46 -2.56
C SER A 9 1.98 -1.06 -2.72
N ALA A 10 1.14 -1.62 -3.59
CA ALA A 10 1.09 -3.06 -3.81
C ALA A 10 1.77 -3.46 -5.12
N ASN A 11 2.03 -4.73 -5.27
CA ASN A 11 2.65 -5.42 -6.41
C ASN A 11 4.15 -5.14 -6.59
N LEU A 12 4.63 -3.94 -6.38
CA LEU A 12 6.04 -3.52 -6.54
C LEU A 12 6.66 -3.97 -7.88
N GLY A 13 5.89 -3.93 -8.96
CA GLY A 13 6.21 -4.54 -10.24
C GLY A 13 5.74 -5.99 -10.33
N PRO A 14 6.62 -7.00 -10.22
CA PRO A 14 6.28 -8.39 -10.55
C PRO A 14 5.55 -9.16 -9.44
N GLY A 15 5.46 -8.61 -8.22
CA GLY A 15 4.88 -9.28 -7.06
C GLY A 15 3.36 -9.13 -6.98
N PHE A 16 2.66 -9.37 -8.09
CA PHE A 16 1.22 -9.24 -8.21
C PHE A 16 0.47 -10.02 -7.13
N ASP A 17 -0.40 -9.33 -6.36
CA ASP A 17 -1.18 -9.84 -5.22
C ASP A 17 -0.32 -10.49 -4.11
N THR A 18 1.01 -10.25 -4.11
CA THR A 18 1.95 -10.90 -3.20
C THR A 18 2.81 -9.90 -2.42
N LEU A 19 3.29 -8.83 -3.06
CA LEU A 19 4.17 -7.86 -2.43
C LEU A 19 3.43 -6.56 -2.12
N GLY A 20 3.62 -6.05 -0.91
CA GLY A 20 3.13 -4.75 -0.47
C GLY A 20 4.20 -3.96 0.27
N MET A 21 4.12 -2.62 0.20
CA MET A 21 5.00 -1.69 0.89
C MET A 21 4.16 -0.66 1.63
N ALA A 22 4.40 -0.47 2.91
CA ALA A 22 3.79 0.60 3.68
C ALA A 22 4.48 1.94 3.44
N LEU A 23 3.71 3.01 3.38
CA LEU A 23 4.17 4.36 3.03
C LEU A 23 3.84 5.36 4.16
N SER A 24 4.71 6.34 4.41
CA SER A 24 4.58 7.37 5.45
C SER A 24 3.48 8.42 5.17
N LEU A 25 2.31 7.96 4.77
CA LEU A 25 1.08 8.72 4.58
C LEU A 25 -0.02 7.95 5.31
N HIS A 26 -0.65 8.53 6.34
CA HIS A 26 -1.45 7.76 7.28
C HIS A 26 -2.92 8.13 7.23
N ALA A 27 -3.79 7.13 7.34
CA ALA A 27 -5.17 7.29 7.76
C ALA A 27 -5.26 7.15 9.28
N GLU A 28 -6.18 7.89 9.89
CA GLU A 28 -6.50 7.84 11.30
C GLU A 28 -7.97 7.47 11.47
N ALA A 29 -8.28 6.72 12.51
CA ALA A 29 -9.63 6.37 12.90
C ALA A 29 -9.77 6.28 14.41
N GLY A 30 -10.96 6.53 14.92
CA GLY A 30 -11.28 6.35 16.34
C GLY A 30 -12.77 6.10 16.56
N VAL A 31 -13.08 5.47 17.68
CA VAL A 31 -14.46 5.32 18.15
C VAL A 31 -14.93 6.67 18.70
N ILE A 32 -16.16 7.05 18.39
CA ILE A 32 -16.76 8.30 18.87
C ILE A 32 -17.22 8.09 20.30
N ASP A 33 -16.48 8.67 21.24
CA ASP A 33 -16.81 8.72 22.69
C ASP A 33 -16.78 10.16 23.26
N GLY A 34 -16.59 11.14 22.38
CA GLY A 34 -16.52 12.56 22.70
C GLY A 34 -16.45 13.42 21.43
N ASP A 35 -15.59 14.44 21.44
CA ASP A 35 -15.40 15.32 20.30
C ASP A 35 -14.65 14.60 19.16
N VAL A 36 -15.13 14.81 17.94
CA VAL A 36 -14.49 14.30 16.72
C VAL A 36 -13.42 15.30 16.25
N PRO A 37 -12.22 14.85 15.87
CA PRO A 37 -11.17 15.76 15.37
C PRO A 37 -11.66 16.64 14.22
N PRO A 38 -11.23 17.92 14.12
CA PRO A 38 -11.80 18.89 13.18
C PRO A 38 -11.76 18.48 11.69
N ASN A 39 -10.77 17.67 11.30
CA ASN A 39 -10.59 17.20 9.92
C ASN A 39 -11.12 15.77 9.70
N ALA A 40 -11.74 15.18 10.72
CA ALA A 40 -12.27 13.83 10.63
C ALA A 40 -13.71 13.84 10.11
N GLN A 41 -14.11 12.76 9.47
CA GLN A 41 -15.46 12.52 8.99
C GLN A 41 -16.08 11.39 9.81
N VAL A 42 -17.27 11.64 10.34
CA VAL A 42 -18.11 10.56 10.88
C VAL A 42 -18.54 9.67 9.71
N ILE A 43 -18.23 8.39 9.80
CA ILE A 43 -18.49 7.44 8.72
C ILE A 43 -19.73 6.60 9.00
N ASP A 44 -20.40 6.19 7.92
CA ASP A 44 -21.55 5.31 7.99
C ASP A 44 -21.16 3.82 8.01
N GLN A 45 -22.17 2.98 8.12
CA GLN A 45 -21.99 1.53 8.14
C GLN A 45 -21.53 0.90 6.81
N TYR A 46 -21.58 1.63 5.71
CA TYR A 46 -21.16 1.16 4.38
C TYR A 46 -19.72 1.56 4.06
N HIS A 47 -19.17 2.51 4.80
CA HIS A 47 -17.76 2.88 4.66
C HIS A 47 -16.86 1.67 4.94
N PRO A 48 -15.77 1.42 4.16
CA PRO A 48 -14.91 0.25 4.36
C PRO A 48 -14.39 0.05 5.79
N ALA A 49 -14.03 1.14 6.49
CA ALA A 49 -13.64 1.08 7.90
C ALA A 49 -14.81 0.66 8.80
N GLY A 50 -16.03 1.18 8.60
CA GLY A 50 -17.22 0.85 9.38
C GLY A 50 -17.62 -0.62 9.19
N VAL A 51 -17.56 -1.13 7.97
CA VAL A 51 -17.77 -2.56 7.68
C VAL A 51 -16.76 -3.42 8.44
N ALA A 52 -15.47 -3.05 8.34
CA ALA A 52 -14.37 -3.79 8.95
C ALA A 52 -14.45 -3.78 10.49
N PHE A 53 -14.75 -2.61 11.07
CA PHE A 53 -14.94 -2.43 12.51
C PHE A 53 -16.02 -3.36 13.08
N ARG A 54 -17.21 -3.36 12.47
CA ARG A 54 -18.31 -4.23 12.92
C ARG A 54 -18.00 -5.71 12.73
N ARG A 55 -17.34 -6.08 11.64
CA ARG A 55 -16.91 -7.46 11.40
C ARG A 55 -15.87 -7.94 12.41
N ALA A 56 -15.07 -7.04 12.95
CA ALA A 56 -14.11 -7.31 14.02
C ALA A 56 -14.76 -7.29 15.42
N GLY A 57 -16.07 -7.03 15.52
CA GLY A 57 -16.82 -7.01 16.79
C GLY A 57 -16.80 -5.65 17.50
N GLY A 58 -16.47 -4.58 16.79
CA GLY A 58 -16.54 -3.21 17.32
C GLY A 58 -17.98 -2.69 17.41
N GLU A 59 -18.25 -1.86 18.40
CA GLU A 59 -19.55 -1.27 18.72
C GLU A 59 -19.48 0.27 18.73
N GLY A 60 -20.55 0.91 18.29
CA GLY A 60 -20.66 2.37 18.20
C GLY A 60 -20.30 2.92 16.82
N ASP A 61 -20.09 4.24 16.77
CA ASP A 61 -19.77 4.97 15.54
C ASP A 61 -18.28 5.28 15.45
N LEU A 62 -17.79 5.36 14.23
CA LEU A 62 -16.40 5.68 13.93
C LEU A 62 -16.28 7.03 13.22
N TRP A 63 -15.17 7.69 13.46
CA TRP A 63 -14.65 8.73 12.57
C TRP A 63 -13.40 8.26 11.85
N VAL A 64 -13.15 8.83 10.67
CA VAL A 64 -11.94 8.61 9.86
C VAL A 64 -11.41 9.95 9.39
N CYS A 65 -10.09 10.13 9.48
CA CYS A 65 -9.34 11.21 8.83
C CYS A 65 -8.28 10.59 7.92
N SER A 66 -8.27 10.94 6.63
CA SER A 66 -7.30 10.33 5.71
C SER A 66 -6.89 11.26 4.58
N PRO A 67 -5.58 11.56 4.45
CA PRO A 67 -5.01 12.23 3.28
C PRO A 67 -4.70 11.26 2.13
N ILE A 68 -4.97 9.96 2.29
CA ILE A 68 -4.72 8.94 1.26
C ILE A 68 -5.77 9.11 0.15
N PRO A 69 -5.38 9.35 -1.10
CA PRO A 69 -6.32 9.58 -2.18
C PRO A 69 -7.09 8.31 -2.55
N VAL A 70 -8.41 8.42 -2.65
CA VAL A 70 -9.31 7.32 -3.00
C VAL A 70 -9.15 6.92 -4.47
N GLY A 71 -9.07 5.61 -4.76
CA GLY A 71 -9.03 5.09 -6.13
C GLY A 71 -7.78 5.47 -6.92
N ARG A 72 -6.66 5.72 -6.24
CA ARG A 72 -5.40 6.15 -6.85
C ARG A 72 -4.24 5.15 -6.67
N GLY A 73 -4.49 3.92 -6.20
CA GLY A 73 -3.44 2.89 -6.06
C GLY A 73 -2.50 3.10 -4.86
N LEU A 74 -2.91 3.88 -3.85
CA LEU A 74 -2.16 4.09 -2.61
C LEU A 74 -2.80 3.37 -1.40
N GLY A 75 -3.57 2.32 -1.64
CA GLY A 75 -4.08 1.42 -0.60
C GLY A 75 -5.10 2.04 0.35
N PHE A 76 -5.87 3.09 -0.05
CA PHE A 76 -6.88 3.72 0.80
C PHE A 76 -7.83 2.69 1.43
N SER A 77 -8.43 1.80 0.61
CA SER A 77 -9.39 0.80 1.09
C SER A 77 -8.77 -0.14 2.12
N GLY A 78 -7.59 -0.66 1.85
CA GLY A 78 -6.84 -1.51 2.77
C GLY A 78 -6.50 -0.81 4.08
N ALA A 79 -5.97 0.41 4.01
CA ALA A 79 -5.60 1.20 5.19
C ALA A 79 -6.80 1.48 6.11
N VAL A 80 -7.94 1.93 5.56
CA VAL A 80 -9.12 2.24 6.39
C VAL A 80 -9.81 0.97 6.92
N ARG A 81 -9.75 -0.17 6.21
CA ARG A 81 -10.21 -1.47 6.73
C ARG A 81 -9.37 -1.92 7.91
N VAL A 82 -8.03 -1.84 7.77
CA VAL A 82 -7.12 -2.15 8.88
C VAL A 82 -7.40 -1.22 10.07
N ALA A 83 -7.59 0.09 9.82
CA ALA A 83 -7.93 1.04 10.87
C ALA A 83 -9.22 0.66 11.62
N GLY A 84 -10.27 0.25 10.92
CA GLY A 84 -11.51 -0.22 11.54
C GLY A 84 -11.31 -1.50 12.37
N ILE A 85 -10.55 -2.47 11.87
CA ILE A 85 -10.25 -3.71 12.61
C ILE A 85 -9.43 -3.41 13.88
N VAL A 86 -8.41 -2.57 13.76
CA VAL A 86 -7.56 -2.20 14.90
C VAL A 86 -8.33 -1.34 15.92
N ALA A 87 -9.26 -0.48 15.47
CA ALA A 87 -10.13 0.25 16.38
C ALA A 87 -11.06 -0.67 17.20
N ALA A 88 -11.61 -1.71 16.57
CA ALA A 88 -12.39 -2.73 17.29
C ALA A 88 -11.53 -3.52 18.29
N HIS A 89 -10.28 -3.81 17.92
CA HIS A 89 -9.32 -4.43 18.83
C HIS A 89 -9.00 -3.52 20.02
N ALA A 90 -8.69 -2.25 19.76
CA ALA A 90 -8.39 -1.26 20.79
C ALA A 90 -9.57 -1.08 21.76
N GLN A 91 -10.79 -1.04 21.25
CA GLN A 91 -12.01 -0.96 22.07
C GLN A 91 -12.15 -2.15 23.03
N ARG A 92 -11.71 -3.33 22.60
CA ARG A 92 -11.88 -4.58 23.36
C ARG A 92 -10.71 -4.88 24.29
N PHE A 93 -9.48 -4.59 23.90
CA PHE A 93 -8.25 -5.02 24.57
C PHE A 93 -7.35 -3.86 25.03
N GLY A 94 -7.70 -2.62 24.68
CA GLY A 94 -6.87 -1.45 24.97
C GLY A 94 -5.74 -1.23 23.95
N ASP A 95 -4.73 -0.46 24.35
CA ASP A 95 -3.65 0.04 23.51
C ASP A 95 -2.33 -0.75 23.66
N ASP A 96 -2.36 -1.93 24.29
CA ASP A 96 -1.16 -2.76 24.48
C ASP A 96 -0.61 -3.27 23.14
N PRO A 97 0.60 -2.83 22.71
CA PRO A 97 1.21 -3.28 21.46
C PRO A 97 1.49 -4.78 21.40
N ALA A 98 1.70 -5.45 22.55
CA ALA A 98 1.93 -6.88 22.58
C ALA A 98 0.64 -7.65 22.21
N LEU A 99 -0.52 -7.23 22.74
CA LEU A 99 -1.82 -7.80 22.38
C LEU A 99 -2.17 -7.52 20.91
N LEU A 100 -1.83 -6.34 20.38
CA LEU A 100 -2.01 -6.05 18.96
C LEU A 100 -1.19 -7.02 18.09
N ALA A 101 0.07 -7.26 18.47
CA ALA A 101 0.96 -8.19 17.76
C ALA A 101 0.47 -9.65 17.82
N ASP A 102 -0.02 -10.10 18.98
CA ASP A 102 -0.54 -11.45 19.18
C ASP A 102 -1.77 -11.74 18.32
N HIS A 103 -2.63 -10.74 18.10
CA HIS A 103 -3.83 -10.87 17.28
C HIS A 103 -3.65 -10.48 15.82
N ALA A 104 -2.46 -10.03 15.41
CA ALA A 104 -2.20 -9.49 14.06
C ALA A 104 -2.52 -10.51 12.93
N SER A 105 -2.28 -11.81 13.16
CA SER A 105 -2.60 -12.85 12.18
C SER A 105 -4.11 -13.00 11.93
N GLU A 106 -4.94 -12.84 12.95
CA GLU A 106 -6.40 -12.88 12.83
C GLU A 106 -6.92 -11.63 12.14
N MET A 107 -6.36 -10.47 12.48
CA MET A 107 -6.65 -9.20 11.82
C MET A 107 -6.31 -9.25 10.33
N LEU A 108 -5.13 -9.79 9.96
CA LEU A 108 -4.73 -9.96 8.57
C LEU A 108 -5.72 -10.83 7.80
N LYS A 109 -6.15 -11.96 8.36
CA LYS A 109 -7.14 -12.85 7.73
C LYS A 109 -8.46 -12.12 7.47
N LEU A 110 -8.96 -11.39 8.47
CA LEU A 110 -10.20 -10.64 8.34
C LEU A 110 -10.05 -9.51 7.30
N ALA A 111 -8.98 -8.72 7.38
CA ALA A 111 -8.72 -7.64 6.45
C ALA A 111 -8.59 -8.14 5.00
N SER A 112 -7.86 -9.24 4.79
CA SER A 112 -7.68 -9.87 3.47
C SER A 112 -8.99 -10.41 2.91
N ALA A 113 -9.85 -11.00 3.74
CA ALA A 113 -11.16 -11.49 3.33
C ALA A 113 -12.10 -10.35 2.90
N LEU A 114 -11.99 -9.18 3.54
CA LEU A 114 -12.78 -8.00 3.21
C LEU A 114 -12.25 -7.22 1.98
N GLU A 115 -10.94 -7.25 1.75
CA GLU A 115 -10.28 -6.54 0.63
C GLU A 115 -10.22 -7.40 -0.64
N GLY A 116 -10.20 -8.72 -0.50
CA GLY A 116 -10.06 -9.68 -1.59
C GLY A 116 -8.62 -10.06 -1.92
N HIS A 117 -7.64 -9.37 -1.36
CA HIS A 117 -6.19 -9.63 -1.49
C HIS A 117 -5.43 -9.15 -0.25
N ALA A 118 -4.22 -9.68 -0.03
CA ALA A 118 -3.51 -9.49 1.23
C ALA A 118 -2.43 -8.40 1.20
N ASP A 119 -1.88 -8.07 0.06
CA ASP A 119 -0.68 -7.24 -0.12
C ASP A 119 -0.80 -5.84 0.52
N ASN A 120 -1.86 -5.09 0.19
CA ASN A 120 -2.10 -3.76 0.76
C ASN A 120 -2.38 -3.82 2.27
N VAL A 121 -3.30 -4.70 2.69
CA VAL A 121 -3.70 -4.80 4.10
C VAL A 121 -2.56 -5.30 4.98
N ALA A 122 -1.73 -6.21 4.47
CA ALA A 122 -0.56 -6.70 5.19
C ALA A 122 0.49 -5.59 5.36
N ALA A 123 0.79 -4.82 4.30
CA ALA A 123 1.68 -3.69 4.38
C ALA A 123 1.17 -2.64 5.39
N SER A 124 -0.10 -2.27 5.31
CA SER A 124 -0.73 -1.32 6.22
C SER A 124 -0.76 -1.82 7.69
N LEU A 125 -0.92 -3.13 7.90
CA LEU A 125 -0.96 -3.71 9.25
C LEU A 125 0.43 -3.86 9.87
N PHE A 126 1.39 -4.43 9.13
CA PHE A 126 2.69 -4.79 9.66
C PHE A 126 3.80 -3.76 9.42
N GLY A 127 3.61 -2.83 8.48
CA GLY A 127 4.66 -1.90 8.05
C GLY A 127 5.76 -2.58 7.22
N GLY A 128 6.67 -1.78 6.69
CA GLY A 128 7.78 -2.23 5.86
C GLY A 128 7.36 -2.70 4.48
N ILE A 129 8.20 -3.54 3.88
CA ILE A 129 7.86 -4.32 2.69
C ILE A 129 7.47 -5.72 3.15
N VAL A 130 6.37 -6.24 2.66
CA VAL A 130 5.84 -7.55 3.04
C VAL A 130 5.64 -8.45 1.83
N ALA A 131 5.92 -9.74 2.02
CA ALA A 131 5.53 -10.80 1.10
C ALA A 131 4.38 -11.60 1.73
N THR A 132 3.32 -11.86 0.96
CA THR A 132 2.11 -12.53 1.44
C THR A 132 1.81 -13.79 0.64
N ALA A 133 1.44 -14.85 1.34
CA ALA A 133 0.92 -16.08 0.76
C ALA A 133 0.10 -16.85 1.81
N ASP A 134 -0.95 -17.53 1.40
CA ASP A 134 -1.75 -18.42 2.26
C ASP A 134 -2.19 -17.79 3.59
N GLY A 135 -2.58 -16.51 3.57
CA GLY A 135 -3.01 -15.78 4.76
C GLY A 135 -1.89 -15.44 5.74
N ARG A 136 -0.64 -15.56 5.32
CA ARG A 136 0.55 -15.14 6.06
C ARG A 136 1.19 -13.93 5.41
N ALA A 137 1.86 -13.13 6.22
CA ALA A 137 2.73 -12.05 5.77
C ALA A 137 4.09 -12.17 6.46
N VAL A 138 5.16 -11.96 5.71
CA VAL A 138 6.52 -11.91 6.23
C VAL A 138 7.16 -10.61 5.76
N ARG A 139 7.81 -9.89 6.67
CA ARG A 139 8.57 -8.69 6.31
C ARG A 139 9.80 -9.07 5.50
N VAL A 140 9.98 -8.39 4.39
CA VAL A 140 11.21 -8.46 3.59
C VAL A 140 12.25 -7.58 4.29
N PRO A 141 13.42 -8.12 4.63
CA PRO A 141 14.53 -7.31 5.14
C PRO A 141 14.90 -6.23 4.12
N LEU A 142 15.25 -5.05 4.61
CA LEU A 142 15.68 -3.94 3.77
C LEU A 142 17.08 -3.49 4.23
N ALA A 143 18.05 -3.56 3.33
CA ALA A 143 19.45 -3.23 3.67
C ALA A 143 19.80 -1.75 3.47
N PHE A 144 18.83 -0.90 3.02
CA PHE A 144 18.99 0.53 2.78
C PHE A 144 17.69 1.26 3.09
N ASP A 145 17.75 2.59 3.27
CA ASP A 145 16.58 3.45 3.51
C ASP A 145 16.33 4.38 2.31
N PRO A 146 15.46 3.99 1.36
CA PRO A 146 15.20 4.79 0.16
C PRO A 146 14.13 5.85 0.41
N ALA A 147 14.13 6.88 -0.42
CA ALA A 147 12.95 7.67 -0.67
C ALA A 147 12.02 6.94 -1.67
N ILE A 148 10.71 7.12 -1.47
CA ILE A 148 9.67 6.67 -2.39
C ILE A 148 8.97 7.91 -2.96
N VAL A 149 9.26 8.22 -4.20
CA VAL A 149 8.58 9.30 -4.93
C VAL A 149 7.34 8.71 -5.57
N VAL A 150 6.16 9.24 -5.20
CA VAL A 150 4.89 8.84 -5.81
C VAL A 150 4.36 9.96 -6.68
N TRP A 151 4.05 9.67 -7.93
CA TRP A 151 3.36 10.56 -8.84
C TRP A 151 1.89 10.15 -8.94
N ILE A 152 1.00 11.08 -8.61
CA ILE A 152 -0.43 10.85 -8.44
C ILE A 152 -1.18 11.69 -9.49
N PRO A 153 -1.78 11.08 -10.53
CA PRO A 153 -2.54 11.81 -11.54
C PRO A 153 -3.91 12.27 -11.03
N SER A 154 -4.56 13.14 -11.79
CA SER A 154 -5.90 13.66 -11.46
C SER A 154 -7.04 12.65 -11.69
N PHE A 155 -6.85 11.63 -12.54
CA PHE A 155 -7.85 10.59 -12.82
C PHE A 155 -7.74 9.40 -11.87
N THR A 156 -8.81 8.62 -11.77
CA THR A 156 -8.90 7.40 -10.94
C THR A 156 -9.01 6.16 -11.80
N THR A 157 -8.63 5.01 -11.24
CA THR A 157 -8.89 3.69 -11.83
C THR A 157 -9.64 2.81 -10.84
N SER A 158 -10.55 1.98 -11.37
CA SER A 158 -11.20 0.94 -10.57
C SER A 158 -10.33 -0.31 -10.52
N THR A 159 -10.15 -0.88 -9.32
CA THR A 159 -9.42 -2.14 -9.14
C THR A 159 -10.13 -3.29 -9.85
N ASP A 160 -11.46 -3.33 -9.78
CA ASP A 160 -12.26 -4.38 -10.42
C ASP A 160 -12.16 -4.31 -11.95
N GLU A 161 -12.27 -3.11 -12.54
CA GLU A 161 -12.08 -2.92 -13.98
C GLU A 161 -10.66 -3.29 -14.42
N SER A 162 -9.66 -2.96 -13.60
CA SER A 162 -8.27 -3.31 -13.86
C SER A 162 -8.04 -4.83 -13.86
N ARG A 163 -8.73 -5.56 -12.97
CA ARG A 163 -8.67 -7.03 -12.91
C ARG A 163 -9.37 -7.70 -14.07
N THR A 164 -10.54 -7.20 -14.49
CA THR A 164 -11.29 -7.78 -15.63
C THR A 164 -10.56 -7.70 -16.96
N LYS A 165 -9.64 -6.75 -17.11
CA LYS A 165 -8.79 -6.60 -18.30
C LYS A 165 -7.67 -7.63 -18.39
N MET A 166 -7.32 -8.28 -17.28
CA MET A 166 -6.28 -9.32 -17.26
C MET A 166 -6.87 -10.64 -17.81
N GLY A 167 -6.10 -11.30 -18.67
CA GLY A 167 -6.52 -12.56 -19.28
C GLY A 167 -6.68 -13.68 -18.24
N ALA A 168 -7.55 -14.65 -18.55
CA ALA A 168 -7.78 -15.83 -17.69
C ALA A 168 -6.61 -16.83 -17.68
N ALA A 169 -5.65 -16.70 -18.61
CA ALA A 169 -4.48 -17.57 -18.72
C ALA A 169 -3.21 -16.76 -18.94
N VAL A 170 -2.13 -17.20 -18.30
CA VAL A 170 -0.80 -16.60 -18.40
C VAL A 170 0.12 -17.57 -19.16
N PRO A 171 0.86 -17.12 -20.20
CA PRO A 171 1.88 -17.92 -20.84
C PRO A 171 2.94 -18.39 -19.83
N LEU A 172 3.37 -19.65 -19.91
CA LEU A 172 4.35 -20.19 -18.97
C LEU A 172 5.64 -19.36 -18.91
N GLN A 173 6.10 -18.83 -20.04
CA GLN A 173 7.29 -17.96 -20.10
C GLN A 173 7.13 -16.66 -19.30
N ASP A 174 5.93 -16.07 -19.27
CA ASP A 174 5.65 -14.84 -18.53
C ASP A 174 5.50 -15.12 -17.03
N ALA A 175 4.91 -16.28 -16.67
CA ALA A 175 4.89 -16.74 -15.29
C ALA A 175 6.31 -16.97 -14.75
N VAL A 176 7.18 -17.67 -15.50
CA VAL A 176 8.60 -17.89 -15.14
C VAL A 176 9.35 -16.57 -15.03
N PHE A 177 9.09 -15.61 -15.95
CA PHE A 177 9.69 -14.28 -15.89
C PHE A 177 9.33 -13.59 -14.58
N ASN A 178 8.04 -13.52 -14.22
CA ASN A 178 7.60 -12.86 -13.00
C ASN A 178 8.08 -13.55 -11.73
N ILE A 179 8.09 -14.88 -11.67
CA ILE A 179 8.68 -15.64 -10.56
C ILE A 179 10.14 -15.24 -10.35
N GLY A 180 10.93 -15.20 -11.43
CA GLY A 180 12.33 -14.81 -11.39
C GLY A 180 12.51 -13.34 -10.94
N ARG A 181 11.69 -12.41 -11.44
CA ARG A 181 11.75 -10.99 -11.06
C ARG A 181 11.34 -10.76 -9.60
N THR A 182 10.30 -11.43 -9.14
CA THR A 182 9.85 -11.35 -7.73
C THR A 182 10.94 -11.87 -6.79
N ALA A 183 11.53 -13.02 -7.09
CA ALA A 183 12.63 -13.57 -6.30
C ALA A 183 13.86 -12.64 -6.29
N LEU A 184 14.23 -12.09 -7.46
CA LEU A 184 15.33 -11.13 -7.58
C LEU A 184 15.06 -9.86 -6.78
N LEU A 185 13.82 -9.33 -6.83
CA LEU A 185 13.44 -8.12 -6.08
C LEU A 185 13.60 -8.31 -4.58
N VAL A 186 13.06 -9.41 -4.03
CA VAL A 186 13.19 -9.73 -2.60
C VAL A 186 14.66 -9.91 -2.21
N ALA A 187 15.45 -10.60 -3.01
CA ALA A 187 16.87 -10.79 -2.76
C ALA A 187 17.67 -9.48 -2.82
N ALA A 188 17.41 -8.63 -3.83
CA ALA A 188 18.06 -7.34 -4.01
C ALA A 188 17.77 -6.37 -2.85
N LEU A 189 16.51 -6.28 -2.41
CA LEU A 189 16.12 -5.48 -1.25
C LEU A 189 16.83 -5.94 0.03
N ALA A 190 16.91 -7.25 0.26
CA ALA A 190 17.57 -7.82 1.43
C ALA A 190 19.10 -7.71 1.40
N ALA A 191 19.71 -7.78 0.22
CA ALA A 191 21.16 -7.69 0.05
C ALA A 191 21.68 -6.26 -0.13
N GLY A 192 20.81 -5.28 -0.41
CA GLY A 192 21.21 -3.92 -0.74
C GLY A 192 21.74 -3.75 -2.18
N ASP A 193 21.36 -4.66 -3.08
CA ASP A 193 21.77 -4.61 -4.49
C ASP A 193 20.84 -3.68 -5.28
N VAL A 194 21.13 -2.38 -5.24
CA VAL A 194 20.33 -1.35 -5.93
C VAL A 194 20.41 -1.47 -7.46
N GLU A 195 21.51 -2.00 -8.00
CA GLU A 195 21.71 -2.18 -9.45
C GLU A 195 20.72 -3.20 -10.03
N ALA A 196 20.33 -4.20 -9.24
CA ALA A 196 19.37 -5.21 -9.65
C ALA A 196 17.92 -4.69 -9.69
N LEU A 197 17.58 -3.63 -8.95
CA LEU A 197 16.19 -3.19 -8.72
C LEU A 197 15.46 -2.83 -10.01
N ARG A 198 16.12 -2.14 -10.96
CA ARG A 198 15.52 -1.77 -12.24
C ARG A 198 15.03 -2.99 -13.03
N SER A 199 15.83 -4.04 -13.06
CA SER A 199 15.44 -5.27 -13.73
C SER A 199 14.45 -6.10 -12.90
N ALA A 200 14.59 -6.07 -11.58
CA ALA A 200 13.77 -6.82 -10.66
C ALA A 200 12.31 -6.33 -10.60
N THR A 201 12.05 -5.04 -10.86
CA THR A 201 10.68 -4.48 -10.88
C THR A 201 9.96 -4.62 -12.23
N GLN A 202 10.58 -5.25 -13.24
CA GLN A 202 9.90 -5.56 -14.49
C GLN A 202 8.80 -6.60 -14.29
N ASP A 203 7.70 -6.43 -15.01
CA ASP A 203 6.52 -7.28 -14.90
C ASP A 203 5.97 -7.64 -16.30
N ARG A 204 5.37 -8.82 -16.43
CA ARG A 204 4.69 -9.29 -17.63
C ARG A 204 3.27 -9.79 -17.36
N LEU A 205 2.75 -9.57 -16.15
CA LEU A 205 1.42 -10.05 -15.77
C LEU A 205 0.37 -8.95 -15.82
N HIS A 206 0.67 -7.79 -15.25
CA HIS A 206 -0.40 -6.81 -15.02
C HIS A 206 -0.09 -5.38 -15.46
N GLN A 207 1.17 -4.93 -15.38
CA GLN A 207 1.49 -3.50 -15.59
C GLN A 207 1.20 -3.07 -17.03
N ASP A 208 1.65 -3.82 -18.03
CA ASP A 208 1.45 -3.46 -19.43
C ASP A 208 -0.04 -3.37 -19.79
N VAL A 209 -0.85 -4.32 -19.30
CA VAL A 209 -2.30 -4.34 -19.53
C VAL A 209 -2.97 -3.10 -18.92
N ARG A 210 -2.57 -2.72 -17.70
CA ARG A 210 -3.11 -1.56 -16.99
C ARG A 210 -2.65 -0.25 -17.60
N LEU A 211 -1.37 -0.15 -17.95
CA LEU A 211 -0.75 1.02 -18.57
C LEU A 211 -1.21 1.25 -20.02
N ALA A 212 -1.74 0.25 -20.69
CA ALA A 212 -2.30 0.41 -22.04
C ALA A 212 -3.45 1.45 -22.10
N SER A 213 -4.21 1.59 -21.00
CA SER A 213 -5.29 2.58 -20.86
C SER A 213 -4.92 3.77 -19.96
N ALA A 214 -3.68 3.88 -19.52
CA ALA A 214 -3.19 4.91 -18.59
C ALA A 214 -1.86 5.50 -19.12
N GLU A 215 -1.91 6.13 -20.29
CA GLU A 215 -0.73 6.73 -20.95
C GLU A 215 0.03 7.71 -20.05
N PRO A 216 -0.62 8.62 -19.28
CA PRO A 216 0.11 9.49 -18.36
C PRO A 216 0.92 8.72 -17.31
N SER A 217 0.38 7.62 -16.77
CA SER A 217 1.11 6.77 -15.82
C SER A 217 2.30 6.07 -16.46
N ARG A 218 2.16 5.61 -17.72
CA ARG A 218 3.28 5.04 -18.47
C ARG A 218 4.40 6.06 -18.69
N ASN A 219 4.04 7.30 -19.04
CA ASN A 219 5.00 8.40 -19.22
C ASN A 219 5.68 8.75 -17.90
N ALA A 220 4.94 8.76 -16.79
CA ALA A 220 5.50 9.00 -15.46
C ALA A 220 6.49 7.90 -15.02
N LEU A 221 6.18 6.63 -15.33
CA LEU A 221 7.08 5.51 -15.05
C LEU A 221 8.39 5.64 -15.83
N ALA A 222 8.33 6.00 -17.10
CA ALA A 222 9.52 6.23 -17.94
C ALA A 222 10.31 7.45 -17.44
N ALA A 223 9.65 8.58 -17.15
CA ALA A 223 10.28 9.79 -16.65
C ALA A 223 11.05 9.54 -15.34
N ALA A 224 10.49 8.77 -14.41
CA ALA A 224 11.17 8.42 -13.18
C ALA A 224 12.48 7.64 -13.44
N LEU A 225 12.45 6.67 -14.36
CA LEU A 225 13.63 5.88 -14.71
C LEU A 225 14.69 6.70 -15.45
N ASP A 226 14.26 7.62 -16.33
CA ASP A 226 15.15 8.51 -17.07
C ASP A 226 15.80 9.56 -16.16
N ALA A 227 15.11 9.96 -15.09
CA ALA A 227 15.61 10.87 -14.06
C ALA A 227 16.50 10.16 -13.00
N GLY A 228 16.84 8.89 -13.19
CA GLY A 228 17.80 8.18 -12.34
C GLY A 228 17.21 7.39 -11.18
N ALA A 229 15.88 7.18 -11.11
CA ALA A 229 15.33 6.26 -10.14
C ALA A 229 15.94 4.85 -10.27
N TRP A 230 16.24 4.21 -9.15
CA TRP A 230 16.71 2.83 -9.13
C TRP A 230 15.70 1.88 -9.78
N CYS A 231 14.42 2.11 -9.49
CA CYS A 231 13.31 1.39 -10.10
C CYS A 231 12.02 2.20 -10.03
N SER A 232 11.04 1.81 -10.84
CA SER A 232 9.70 2.43 -10.86
C SER A 232 8.65 1.37 -11.21
N TRP A 233 7.45 1.51 -10.66
CA TRP A 233 6.35 0.58 -10.88
C TRP A 233 4.98 1.26 -10.77
N LEU A 234 3.96 0.60 -11.30
CA LEU A 234 2.57 1.00 -11.11
C LEU A 234 2.11 0.59 -9.71
N SER A 235 1.76 1.53 -8.88
CA SER A 235 1.34 1.30 -7.49
C SER A 235 -0.05 0.65 -7.43
N GLY A 236 -0.13 -0.57 -6.95
CA GLY A 236 -1.35 -1.36 -6.90
C GLY A 236 -2.04 -1.51 -8.26
N SER A 237 -3.33 -1.14 -8.34
CA SER A 237 -4.07 -1.08 -9.61
C SER A 237 -3.77 0.17 -10.42
N GLY A 238 -2.99 1.09 -9.90
CA GLY A 238 -2.76 2.42 -10.46
C GLY A 238 -3.87 3.41 -10.10
N PRO A 239 -3.88 4.58 -10.72
CA PRO A 239 -2.98 5.07 -11.75
C PRO A 239 -1.67 5.68 -11.21
N THR A 240 -1.47 5.73 -9.90
CA THR A 240 -0.24 6.23 -9.29
C THR A 240 0.97 5.41 -9.72
N VAL A 241 2.07 6.10 -10.01
CA VAL A 241 3.38 5.51 -10.22
C VAL A 241 4.24 5.79 -8.99
N ALA A 242 4.96 4.77 -8.54
CA ALA A 242 5.95 4.90 -7.48
C ALA A 242 7.35 4.64 -8.04
N ALA A 243 8.33 5.34 -7.50
CA ALA A 243 9.73 5.19 -7.84
C ALA A 243 10.58 5.21 -6.57
N MET A 244 11.68 4.46 -6.58
CA MET A 244 12.61 4.34 -5.48
C MET A 244 13.95 4.99 -5.87
N CYS A 245 14.49 5.83 -5.00
CA CYS A 245 15.78 6.52 -5.24
C CYS A 245 16.53 6.77 -3.91
N PRO A 246 17.78 7.24 -3.95
CA PRO A 246 18.42 7.82 -2.77
C PRO A 246 17.58 8.97 -2.22
N TYR A 247 17.63 9.14 -0.89
CA TYR A 247 16.84 10.21 -0.26
C TYR A 247 17.26 11.60 -0.72
N ASP A 248 18.55 11.80 -0.95
CA ASP A 248 19.12 13.08 -1.38
C ASP A 248 18.71 13.47 -2.81
N ASP A 249 18.31 12.50 -3.63
CA ASP A 249 17.90 12.72 -5.03
C ASP A 249 16.37 12.85 -5.16
N ALA A 250 15.61 12.70 -4.09
CA ALA A 250 14.15 12.59 -4.14
C ALA A 250 13.44 13.84 -4.65
N ASP A 251 13.92 15.03 -4.29
CA ASP A 251 13.33 16.29 -4.73
C ASP A 251 13.61 16.54 -6.23
N GLU A 252 14.80 16.18 -6.72
CA GLU A 252 15.15 16.26 -8.13
C GLU A 252 14.30 15.28 -8.96
N LEU A 253 14.17 14.05 -8.47
CA LEU A 253 13.30 13.05 -9.09
C LEU A 253 11.84 13.53 -9.12
N ALA A 254 11.33 14.08 -8.01
CA ALA A 254 9.97 14.61 -7.92
C ALA A 254 9.73 15.76 -8.92
N ALA A 255 10.72 16.64 -9.12
CA ALA A 255 10.65 17.74 -10.06
C ALA A 255 10.69 17.29 -11.54
N ALA A 256 11.27 16.11 -11.81
CA ALA A 256 11.34 15.53 -13.16
C ALA A 256 10.05 14.81 -13.58
N MET A 257 9.10 14.60 -12.65
CA MET A 257 7.85 13.92 -12.95
C MET A 257 6.90 14.79 -13.79
N PRO A 258 6.01 14.18 -14.61
CA PRO A 258 5.08 14.93 -15.47
C PRO A 258 4.18 15.90 -14.69
N ALA A 259 3.94 17.09 -15.27
CA ALA A 259 3.20 18.19 -14.63
C ALA A 259 1.67 17.96 -14.55
N ASP A 260 1.12 16.92 -15.21
CA ASP A 260 -0.30 16.56 -15.22
C ASP A 260 -0.73 15.71 -14.01
N GLY A 261 0.15 15.55 -13.04
CA GLY A 261 -0.08 14.96 -11.72
C GLY A 261 0.56 15.80 -10.62
N HIS A 262 0.52 15.28 -9.40
CA HIS A 262 1.28 15.86 -8.30
C HIS A 262 2.16 14.78 -7.64
N THR A 263 3.30 15.18 -7.12
CA THR A 263 4.26 14.29 -6.49
C THR A 263 4.24 14.43 -4.97
N LYS A 264 4.55 13.33 -4.30
CA LYS A 264 4.90 13.32 -2.88
C LYS A 264 6.17 12.50 -2.71
N VAL A 265 7.07 13.00 -1.87
CA VAL A 265 8.23 12.24 -1.38
C VAL A 265 7.82 11.59 -0.07
N LEU A 266 7.83 10.28 -0.03
CA LEU A 266 7.44 9.47 1.10
C LEU A 266 8.61 8.60 1.57
N ARG A 267 8.49 8.04 2.77
CA ARG A 267 9.35 6.99 3.30
C ARG A 267 8.60 5.68 3.38
N ILE A 268 9.32 4.58 3.54
CA ILE A 268 8.73 3.32 3.97
C ILE A 268 8.35 3.46 5.44
N ASP A 269 7.08 3.19 5.75
CA ASP A 269 6.62 3.14 7.12
C ASP A 269 6.96 1.77 7.73
N HIS A 270 7.81 1.74 8.73
CA HIS A 270 8.21 0.50 9.38
C HIS A 270 7.33 0.11 10.59
N GLY A 271 6.47 1.02 11.03
CA GLY A 271 5.61 0.82 12.19
C GLY A 271 4.38 -0.03 11.89
N GLY A 272 3.76 0.19 10.74
CA GLY A 272 2.45 -0.38 10.42
C GLY A 272 1.33 0.28 11.22
N ALA A 273 0.28 -0.47 11.52
CA ALA A 273 -0.84 0.01 12.32
C ALA A 273 -0.42 0.19 13.79
N VAL A 274 -0.71 1.36 14.34
CA VAL A 274 -0.44 1.68 15.75
C VAL A 274 -1.68 2.26 16.42
N ILE A 275 -1.78 2.05 17.74
CA ILE A 275 -2.79 2.66 18.60
C ILE A 275 -2.09 3.74 19.41
N GLU A 276 -2.56 4.97 19.30
CA GLU A 276 -2.02 6.12 20.02
C GLU A 276 -3.03 6.56 21.10
N PRO A 277 -2.58 6.97 22.30
CA PRO A 277 -3.47 7.57 23.28
C PRO A 277 -4.06 8.86 22.71
N ASP A 278 -5.25 9.24 23.21
CA ASP A 278 -5.83 10.53 22.88
C ASP A 278 -4.88 11.65 23.35
N PRO A 279 -4.73 12.72 22.56
CA PRO A 279 -3.83 13.84 22.86
C PRO A 279 -4.18 14.60 24.16
#